data_e4eae5fb5842c810ea650ae136dc401a
#
_entry.id   e4eae5fb5842c810ea650ae136dc401a
#
_cell.length_a   1.000
_cell.length_b   1.000
_cell.length_c   1.000
_cell.angle_alpha   90.00
_cell.angle_beta   90.00
_cell.angle_gamma   90.00
#
_symmetry.space_group_name_H-M   'P 1'
#
loop_
_entity.id
_entity.type
_entity.pdbx_description
1 polymer ?
#
loop_
_entity_poly.entity_id
_entity_poly.type
_entity_poly.pdbx_seq_one_letter_code
_entity_poly.pdbx_strand_id
1 'polypeptide(L)'
;MGMNKTARVLLSSWCVMACLGSAHARPLELDDVAREGELRFLAERPDAGAYRYDSRVEIEESSLRNGVVRVQTCHRQLDPNPRIVVLFNPDRVQHIEIVRAEGVERAWVDGNRVELVGVQRGGTVCINLRSRALDALEDGRWRLHVGPLMRRYLDGYLPMEADLHVRWPTGLLQVAAVEPVPQPGVRLSTQPDGAHLHIIFAGRLAARWELQRSSAAPSAR
;
A
#
# COMPACT_ATOMS: atom_id res chain seq x y z
N MET A 1 51.14 70.74 5.62
CA MET A 1 50.81 70.28 4.25
C MET A 1 50.92 68.78 4.22
N GLY A 2 49.85 68.12 4.31
CA GLY A 2 49.81 66.64 4.32
C GLY A 2 48.37 66.16 4.10
N MET A 3 48.12 65.67 2.92
CA MET A 3 46.79 65.19 2.50
C MET A 3 46.50 63.81 3.03
N ASN A 4 45.43 63.66 3.82
CA ASN A 4 44.87 62.37 4.23
C ASN A 4 44.10 61.76 3.05
N LYS A 5 44.48 60.55 2.65
CA LYS A 5 43.71 59.68 1.76
C LYS A 5 42.92 58.68 2.59
N THR A 6 41.63 58.89 2.74
CA THR A 6 40.68 57.91 3.29
C THR A 6 40.33 56.88 2.25
N ALA A 7 40.71 55.60 2.45
CA ALA A 7 40.27 54.47 1.66
C ALA A 7 38.89 54.06 2.11
N ARG A 8 37.90 54.10 1.19
CA ARG A 8 36.58 53.56 1.37
C ARG A 8 36.60 52.07 1.02
N VAL A 9 36.39 51.22 2.01
CA VAL A 9 36.14 49.78 1.81
C VAL A 9 34.64 49.63 1.48
N LEU A 10 34.37 49.17 0.26
CA LEU A 10 33.02 48.75 -0.17
C LEU A 10 32.81 47.32 0.26
N LEU A 11 32.02 47.09 1.30
CA LEU A 11 31.49 45.77 1.65
C LEU A 11 30.33 45.42 0.67
N SER A 12 30.59 44.55 -0.28
CA SER A 12 29.56 43.95 -1.12
C SER A 12 28.88 42.85 -0.32
N SER A 13 27.70 43.17 0.19
CA SER A 13 26.78 42.20 0.84
C SER A 13 26.17 41.31 -0.23
N TRP A 14 26.65 40.06 -0.33
CA TRP A 14 25.96 39.03 -1.12
C TRP A 14 24.76 38.50 -0.34
N CYS A 15 23.56 38.96 -0.73
CA CYS A 15 22.32 38.37 -0.29
C CYS A 15 22.17 37.00 -0.98
N VAL A 16 22.47 35.93 -0.25
CA VAL A 16 22.10 34.56 -0.67
C VAL A 16 20.60 34.41 -0.42
N MET A 17 19.84 34.57 -1.49
CA MET A 17 18.41 34.35 -1.49
C MET A 17 18.17 32.83 -1.53
N ALA A 18 18.00 32.21 -0.36
CA ALA A 18 17.60 30.81 -0.23
C ALA A 18 16.16 30.68 -0.78
N CYS A 19 16.03 30.18 -2.00
CA CYS A 19 14.74 29.73 -2.52
C CYS A 19 14.25 28.53 -1.70
N LEU A 20 13.49 28.77 -0.65
CA LEU A 20 12.65 27.78 0.01
C LEU A 20 11.59 27.36 -1.02
N GLY A 21 11.87 26.33 -1.79
CA GLY A 21 10.90 25.66 -2.63
C GLY A 21 9.81 25.07 -1.76
N SER A 22 8.71 25.81 -1.60
CA SER A 22 7.50 25.30 -1.00
C SER A 22 7.00 24.16 -1.88
N ALA A 23 7.17 22.92 -1.42
CA ALA A 23 6.51 21.76 -2.02
C ALA A 23 5.00 21.98 -1.81
N HIS A 24 4.34 22.57 -2.78
CA HIS A 24 2.89 22.69 -2.79
C HIS A 24 2.34 21.28 -3.04
N ALA A 25 1.67 20.70 -2.04
CA ALA A 25 0.83 19.55 -2.23
C ALA A 25 -0.17 19.89 -3.35
N ARG A 26 -0.14 19.11 -4.42
CA ARG A 26 -1.06 19.28 -5.54
C ARG A 26 -2.49 19.08 -5.01
N PRO A 27 -3.42 20.01 -5.21
CA PRO A 27 -4.82 19.75 -4.88
C PRO A 27 -5.30 18.54 -5.70
N LEU A 28 -6.15 17.71 -5.09
CA LEU A 28 -6.79 16.58 -5.75
C LEU A 28 -7.66 17.16 -6.88
N GLU A 29 -7.27 16.87 -8.14
CA GLU A 29 -8.09 17.30 -9.27
C GLU A 29 -9.23 16.29 -9.47
N LEU A 30 -10.38 16.76 -9.97
CA LEU A 30 -11.54 15.89 -10.26
C LEU A 30 -11.20 14.74 -11.19
N ASP A 31 -10.18 14.91 -12.04
CA ASP A 31 -9.66 13.87 -12.94
C ASP A 31 -8.95 12.73 -12.22
N ASP A 32 -8.53 12.94 -10.96
CA ASP A 32 -7.90 11.90 -10.14
C ASP A 32 -8.93 10.93 -9.52
N VAL A 33 -10.22 11.27 -9.60
CA VAL A 33 -11.31 10.43 -9.07
C VAL A 33 -11.82 9.49 -10.15
N ALA A 34 -11.71 8.18 -9.92
CA ALA A 34 -12.27 7.17 -10.82
C ALA A 34 -13.79 7.10 -10.65
N ARG A 35 -14.52 7.17 -11.76
CA ARG A 35 -15.98 7.05 -11.77
C ARG A 35 -16.38 5.58 -11.69
N GLU A 36 -17.45 5.28 -10.95
CA GLU A 36 -18.09 3.95 -10.90
C GLU A 36 -17.13 2.78 -10.62
N GLY A 37 -15.98 3.05 -9.99
CA GLY A 37 -14.99 2.04 -9.64
C GLY A 37 -14.08 1.61 -10.79
N GLU A 38 -14.07 2.32 -11.90
CA GLU A 38 -13.10 2.12 -12.98
C GLU A 38 -11.67 2.22 -12.43
N LEU A 39 -10.84 1.22 -12.75
CA LEU A 39 -9.47 1.17 -12.31
C LEU A 39 -8.58 2.06 -13.17
N ARG A 40 -7.90 3.02 -12.55
CA ARG A 40 -6.89 3.87 -13.20
C ARG A 40 -5.61 3.82 -12.40
N PHE A 41 -4.49 3.59 -13.07
CA PHE A 41 -3.15 3.69 -12.47
C PHE A 41 -2.63 5.12 -12.59
N LEU A 42 -1.98 5.58 -11.53
CA LEU A 42 -1.41 6.92 -11.46
C LEU A 42 0.10 6.80 -11.39
N ALA A 43 0.82 7.58 -12.21
CA ALA A 43 2.29 7.53 -12.25
C ALA A 43 2.92 7.99 -10.93
N GLU A 44 2.26 8.93 -10.26
CA GLU A 44 2.73 9.56 -9.03
C GLU A 44 1.61 9.62 -7.98
N ARG A 45 2.02 9.70 -6.73
CA ARG A 45 1.13 9.90 -5.60
C ARG A 45 0.56 11.33 -5.64
N PRO A 46 -0.77 11.50 -5.64
CA PRO A 46 -1.37 12.84 -5.80
C PRO A 46 -1.11 13.75 -4.59
N ASP A 47 -0.93 13.18 -3.40
CA ASP A 47 -0.72 13.89 -2.15
C ASP A 47 0.17 13.09 -1.19
N ALA A 48 1.14 13.74 -0.54
CA ALA A 48 2.01 13.11 0.46
C ALA A 48 1.25 12.59 1.69
N GLY A 49 0.09 13.21 2.02
CA GLY A 49 -0.82 12.79 3.08
C GLY A 49 -1.90 11.80 2.63
N ALA A 50 -1.90 11.36 1.36
CA ALA A 50 -2.91 10.44 0.85
C ALA A 50 -2.88 9.09 1.59
N TYR A 51 -4.05 8.48 1.69
CA TYR A 51 -4.24 7.17 2.27
C TYR A 51 -3.31 6.13 1.65
N ARG A 52 -2.73 5.31 2.52
CA ARG A 52 -1.82 4.22 2.16
C ARG A 52 -2.26 2.91 2.78
N TYR A 53 -2.21 1.86 1.97
CA TYR A 53 -2.47 0.49 2.37
C TYR A 53 -1.20 -0.34 2.29
N ASP A 54 -0.72 -0.83 3.43
CA ASP A 54 0.39 -1.78 3.48
C ASP A 54 -0.18 -3.17 3.77
N SER A 55 0.23 -4.19 3.02
CA SER A 55 -0.15 -5.58 3.25
C SER A 55 1.05 -6.50 3.19
N ARG A 56 1.15 -7.42 4.15
CA ARG A 56 2.12 -8.51 4.14
C ARG A 56 1.37 -9.83 4.24
N VAL A 57 1.50 -10.64 3.20
CA VAL A 57 0.97 -12.00 3.13
C VAL A 57 2.10 -12.98 3.37
N GLU A 58 1.94 -13.89 4.32
CA GLU A 58 2.87 -14.96 4.62
C GLU A 58 2.30 -16.30 4.14
N ILE A 59 2.99 -16.92 3.19
CA ILE A 59 2.68 -18.24 2.66
C ILE A 59 3.64 -19.25 3.30
N GLU A 60 3.09 -20.23 3.97
CA GLU A 60 3.82 -21.37 4.52
C GLU A 60 3.66 -22.60 3.62
N GLU A 61 4.43 -23.64 3.85
CA GLU A 61 4.26 -24.89 3.12
C GLU A 61 2.87 -25.53 3.36
N SER A 62 2.32 -25.34 4.56
CA SER A 62 0.95 -25.74 4.90
C SER A 62 -0.09 -24.99 4.06
N SER A 63 0.17 -23.72 3.70
CA SER A 63 -0.72 -22.89 2.88
C SER A 63 -0.95 -23.48 1.50
N LEU A 64 0.06 -24.14 0.94
CA LEU A 64 -0.03 -24.80 -0.37
C LEU A 64 -1.05 -25.95 -0.39
N ARG A 65 -1.36 -26.54 0.77
CA ARG A 65 -2.35 -27.64 0.90
C ARG A 65 -3.74 -27.16 1.28
N ASN A 66 -3.83 -26.15 2.15
CA ASN A 66 -5.11 -25.72 2.74
C ASN A 66 -5.62 -24.36 2.24
N GLY A 67 -4.79 -23.64 1.45
CA GLY A 67 -5.13 -22.33 0.92
C GLY A 67 -5.09 -21.17 1.93
N VAL A 68 -4.78 -21.46 3.21
CA VAL A 68 -4.84 -20.47 4.29
C VAL A 68 -3.50 -19.76 4.43
N VAL A 69 -3.53 -18.42 4.42
CA VAL A 69 -2.38 -17.56 4.61
C VAL A 69 -2.57 -16.66 5.82
N ARG A 70 -1.48 -16.20 6.42
CA ARG A 70 -1.50 -15.11 7.39
C ARG A 70 -1.33 -13.80 6.63
N VAL A 71 -2.14 -12.82 6.99
CA VAL A 71 -2.09 -11.49 6.40
C VAL A 71 -2.03 -10.45 7.52
N GLN A 72 -1.07 -9.55 7.42
CA GLN A 72 -1.01 -8.35 8.24
C GLN A 72 -1.26 -7.16 7.33
N THR A 73 -2.27 -6.35 7.64
CA THR A 73 -2.56 -5.13 6.87
C THR A 73 -2.50 -3.91 7.78
N CYS A 74 -2.03 -2.78 7.22
CA CYS A 74 -2.11 -1.49 7.89
C CYS A 74 -2.71 -0.45 6.94
N HIS A 75 -3.74 0.20 7.42
CA HIS A 75 -4.39 1.35 6.78
C HIS A 75 -3.84 2.60 7.44
N ARG A 76 -3.08 3.40 6.69
CA ARG A 76 -2.39 4.60 7.20
C ARG A 76 -2.93 5.85 6.54
N GLN A 77 -2.74 6.98 7.21
CA GLN A 77 -3.22 8.27 6.72
C GLN A 77 -4.72 8.24 6.42
N LEU A 78 -5.50 7.68 7.35
CA LEU A 78 -6.95 7.67 7.25
C LEU A 78 -7.49 9.09 7.19
N ASP A 79 -8.52 9.29 6.37
CA ASP A 79 -9.23 10.56 6.33
C ASP A 79 -10.08 10.75 7.58
N PRO A 80 -10.26 12.00 8.02
CA PRO A 80 -11.17 12.27 9.12
C PRO A 80 -12.60 11.90 8.72
N ASN A 81 -13.21 11.00 9.48
CA ASN A 81 -14.57 10.54 9.22
C ASN A 81 -15.24 10.08 10.52
N PRO A 82 -16.52 10.40 10.74
CA PRO A 82 -17.26 9.91 11.90
C PRO A 82 -17.29 8.37 11.99
N ARG A 83 -17.32 7.68 10.82
CA ARG A 83 -17.32 6.22 10.76
C ARG A 83 -16.66 5.72 9.48
N ILE A 84 -15.71 4.79 9.63
CA ILE A 84 -15.08 4.04 8.54
C ILE A 84 -15.34 2.56 8.77
N VAL A 85 -15.59 1.81 7.69
CA VAL A 85 -15.73 0.36 7.72
C VAL A 85 -14.69 -0.25 6.80
N VAL A 86 -13.86 -1.15 7.35
CA VAL A 86 -12.95 -1.99 6.58
C VAL A 86 -13.61 -3.35 6.40
N LEU A 87 -13.92 -3.71 5.16
CA LEU A 87 -14.61 -4.96 4.81
C LEU A 87 -13.62 -6.00 4.30
N PHE A 88 -13.82 -7.24 4.72
CA PHE A 88 -13.11 -8.42 4.22
C PHE A 88 -14.09 -9.38 3.54
N ASN A 89 -13.58 -10.19 2.60
CA ASN A 89 -14.39 -11.19 1.93
C ASN A 89 -14.85 -12.27 2.94
N PRO A 90 -16.15 -12.42 3.21
CA PRO A 90 -16.67 -13.36 4.22
C PRO A 90 -16.40 -14.82 3.88
N ASP A 91 -16.29 -15.17 2.59
CA ASP A 91 -16.06 -16.55 2.13
C ASP A 91 -14.58 -16.96 2.32
N ARG A 92 -13.69 -15.98 2.50
CA ARG A 92 -12.24 -16.20 2.59
C ARG A 92 -11.67 -15.91 3.96
N VAL A 93 -12.15 -14.91 4.68
CA VAL A 93 -11.64 -14.53 6.00
C VAL A 93 -12.10 -15.54 7.06
N GLN A 94 -11.13 -15.99 7.89
CA GLN A 94 -11.40 -16.94 8.99
C GLN A 94 -11.21 -16.33 10.37
N HIS A 95 -10.33 -15.31 10.45
CA HIS A 95 -10.02 -14.65 11.72
C HIS A 95 -9.60 -13.20 11.44
N ILE A 96 -10.02 -12.30 12.32
CA ILE A 96 -9.69 -10.88 12.28
C ILE A 96 -9.29 -10.44 13.68
N GLU A 97 -8.16 -9.74 13.79
CA GLU A 97 -7.64 -9.17 15.03
C GLU A 97 -7.12 -7.76 14.78
N ILE A 98 -7.58 -6.78 15.54
CA ILE A 98 -7.03 -5.42 15.50
C ILE A 98 -5.80 -5.38 16.40
N VAL A 99 -4.63 -5.12 15.83
CA VAL A 99 -3.36 -5.07 16.57
C VAL A 99 -2.88 -3.65 16.88
N ARG A 100 -3.45 -2.66 16.18
CA ARG A 100 -3.14 -1.23 16.39
C ARG A 100 -4.33 -0.39 15.93
N ALA A 101 -4.70 0.64 16.71
CA ALA A 101 -5.63 1.68 16.31
C ALA A 101 -5.17 3.00 16.95
N GLU A 102 -4.79 3.97 16.12
CA GLU A 102 -4.30 5.28 16.53
C GLU A 102 -5.05 6.37 15.77
N GLY A 103 -5.36 7.47 16.45
CA GLY A 103 -6.18 8.53 15.86
C GLY A 103 -7.62 8.05 15.56
N VAL A 104 -8.15 7.12 16.38
CA VAL A 104 -9.49 6.54 16.28
C VAL A 104 -10.06 6.46 17.69
N GLU A 105 -11.28 6.96 17.92
CA GLU A 105 -11.90 6.91 19.25
C GLU A 105 -12.25 5.47 19.66
N ARG A 106 -12.79 4.68 18.72
CA ARG A 106 -13.12 3.26 18.95
C ARG A 106 -12.90 2.44 17.67
N ALA A 107 -12.40 1.21 17.86
CA ALA A 107 -12.23 0.22 16.83
C ALA A 107 -12.66 -1.15 17.37
N TRP A 108 -13.45 -1.91 16.59
CA TRP A 108 -13.85 -3.29 16.97
C TRP A 108 -14.10 -4.14 15.74
N VAL A 109 -14.04 -5.44 15.91
CA VAL A 109 -14.38 -6.42 14.89
C VAL A 109 -15.87 -6.74 14.99
N ASP A 110 -16.56 -6.76 13.87
CA ASP A 110 -17.96 -7.18 13.73
C ASP A 110 -18.10 -8.11 12.52
N GLY A 111 -18.14 -9.41 12.76
CA GLY A 111 -18.17 -10.41 11.70
C GLY A 111 -16.93 -10.34 10.79
N ASN A 112 -17.15 -10.07 9.51
CA ASN A 112 -16.09 -9.95 8.50
C ASN A 112 -15.62 -8.50 8.28
N ARG A 113 -15.84 -7.60 9.22
CA ARG A 113 -15.50 -6.19 9.10
C ARG A 113 -14.84 -5.63 10.36
N VAL A 114 -14.11 -4.55 10.18
CA VAL A 114 -13.61 -3.71 11.26
C VAL A 114 -14.30 -2.37 11.18
N GLU A 115 -14.94 -1.99 12.27
CA GLU A 115 -15.62 -0.70 12.45
C GLU A 115 -14.70 0.28 13.16
N LEU A 116 -14.59 1.49 12.63
CA LEU A 116 -13.82 2.59 13.20
C LEU A 116 -14.76 3.77 13.41
N VAL A 117 -14.73 4.38 14.57
CA VAL A 117 -15.54 5.56 14.91
C VAL A 117 -14.64 6.68 15.43
N GLY A 118 -14.96 7.92 15.03
CA GLY A 118 -14.19 9.11 15.42
C GLY A 118 -12.78 9.11 14.85
N VAL A 119 -12.66 8.78 13.56
CA VAL A 119 -11.37 8.75 12.87
C VAL A 119 -10.85 10.16 12.64
N GLN A 120 -9.66 10.44 13.15
CA GLN A 120 -8.95 11.71 12.99
C GLN A 120 -8.06 11.65 11.73
N ARG A 121 -7.70 12.82 11.21
CA ARG A 121 -6.76 12.92 10.09
C ARG A 121 -5.42 12.25 10.41
N GLY A 122 -4.96 11.39 9.52
CA GLY A 122 -3.71 10.65 9.70
C GLY A 122 -3.82 9.43 10.60
N GLY A 123 -5.05 9.06 11.01
CA GLY A 123 -5.30 7.85 11.79
C GLY A 123 -4.71 6.60 11.14
N THR A 124 -4.43 5.60 11.96
CA THR A 124 -3.85 4.32 11.53
C THR A 124 -4.58 3.16 12.19
N VAL A 125 -4.94 2.14 11.40
CA VAL A 125 -5.37 0.85 11.92
C VAL A 125 -4.57 -0.27 11.29
N CYS A 126 -4.05 -1.21 12.11
CA CYS A 126 -3.39 -2.43 11.64
C CYS A 126 -4.18 -3.64 12.11
N ILE A 127 -4.33 -4.62 11.22
CA ILE A 127 -5.20 -5.77 11.38
C ILE A 127 -4.44 -7.02 10.96
N ASN A 128 -4.47 -8.06 11.81
CA ASN A 128 -4.02 -9.40 11.46
C ASN A 128 -5.21 -10.24 11.00
N LEU A 129 -4.99 -11.02 9.96
CA LEU A 129 -6.00 -11.90 9.37
C LEU A 129 -5.46 -13.32 9.19
N ARG A 130 -6.37 -14.29 9.25
CA ARG A 130 -6.20 -15.59 8.59
C ARG A 130 -7.22 -15.66 7.46
N SER A 131 -6.75 -15.96 6.25
CA SER A 131 -7.62 -15.93 5.06
C SER A 131 -7.30 -17.10 4.13
N ARG A 132 -8.32 -17.75 3.60
CA ARG A 132 -8.19 -18.71 2.50
C ARG A 132 -8.06 -17.94 1.19
N ALA A 133 -6.90 -17.35 0.96
CA ALA A 133 -6.65 -16.48 -0.18
C ALA A 133 -5.77 -17.11 -1.27
N LEU A 134 -5.27 -18.34 -1.03
CA LEU A 134 -4.40 -19.06 -1.95
C LEU A 134 -5.15 -20.26 -2.53
N ASP A 135 -5.50 -20.19 -3.81
CA ASP A 135 -6.20 -21.26 -4.54
C ASP A 135 -5.19 -22.10 -5.32
N ALA A 136 -5.27 -23.44 -5.19
CA ALA A 136 -4.50 -24.34 -6.04
C ALA A 136 -5.09 -24.37 -7.47
N LEU A 137 -4.23 -24.36 -8.48
CA LEU A 137 -4.59 -24.48 -9.89
C LEU A 137 -4.31 -25.91 -10.40
N GLU A 138 -5.00 -26.33 -11.47
CA GLU A 138 -4.90 -27.68 -12.02
C GLU A 138 -3.49 -28.04 -12.53
N ASP A 139 -2.69 -27.03 -12.91
CA ASP A 139 -1.34 -27.20 -13.42
C ASP A 139 -0.24 -27.22 -12.35
N GLY A 140 -0.62 -27.36 -11.08
CA GLY A 140 0.30 -27.41 -9.94
C GLY A 140 0.84 -26.04 -9.53
N ARG A 141 0.26 -24.95 -10.04
CA ARG A 141 0.47 -23.57 -9.60
C ARG A 141 -0.53 -23.19 -8.50
N TRP A 142 -0.33 -22.02 -7.94
CA TRP A 142 -1.24 -21.40 -6.96
C TRP A 142 -1.57 -19.99 -7.38
N ARG A 143 -2.79 -19.56 -7.08
CA ARG A 143 -3.23 -18.18 -7.28
C ARG A 143 -3.54 -17.53 -5.94
N LEU A 144 -2.76 -16.52 -5.58
CA LEU A 144 -3.04 -15.68 -4.42
C LEU A 144 -3.91 -14.51 -4.85
N HIS A 145 -4.99 -14.27 -4.09
CA HIS A 145 -5.91 -13.16 -4.29
C HIS A 145 -5.72 -12.10 -3.23
N VAL A 146 -5.60 -10.83 -3.65
CA VAL A 146 -5.55 -9.66 -2.77
C VAL A 146 -6.59 -8.65 -3.22
N GLY A 147 -7.43 -8.22 -2.29
CA GLY A 147 -8.48 -7.27 -2.56
C GLY A 147 -9.87 -7.89 -2.74
N PRO A 148 -10.84 -7.14 -3.30
CA PRO A 148 -10.66 -5.85 -3.97
C PRO A 148 -10.26 -4.73 -2.99
N LEU A 149 -9.26 -3.94 -3.38
CA LEU A 149 -8.83 -2.74 -2.68
C LEU A 149 -9.51 -1.52 -3.29
N MET A 150 -10.00 -0.63 -2.45
CA MET A 150 -10.63 0.61 -2.88
C MET A 150 -10.69 1.61 -1.74
N ARG A 151 -10.55 2.88 -2.05
CA ARG A 151 -10.86 3.99 -1.16
C ARG A 151 -12.10 4.68 -1.69
N ARG A 152 -13.28 4.30 -1.16
CA ARG A 152 -14.58 4.77 -1.66
C ARG A 152 -15.22 5.72 -0.67
N TYR A 153 -15.71 6.85 -1.17
CA TYR A 153 -16.54 7.85 -0.49
C TYR A 153 -17.83 8.10 -1.28
N LEU A 154 -18.68 9.01 -0.79
CA LEU A 154 -19.96 9.34 -1.43
C LEU A 154 -19.79 9.90 -2.85
N ASP A 155 -18.71 10.61 -3.10
CA ASP A 155 -18.35 11.31 -4.34
C ASP A 155 -17.46 10.49 -5.28
N GLY A 156 -17.18 9.21 -4.95
CA GLY A 156 -16.47 8.29 -5.84
C GLY A 156 -15.31 7.54 -5.21
N TYR A 157 -14.37 7.12 -6.07
CA TYR A 157 -13.18 6.35 -5.70
C TYR A 157 -11.95 7.25 -5.73
N LEU A 158 -11.41 7.54 -4.56
CA LEU A 158 -10.24 8.39 -4.40
C LEU A 158 -8.95 7.63 -4.63
N PRO A 159 -7.86 8.33 -5.03
CA PRO A 159 -6.54 7.73 -5.15
C PRO A 159 -6.04 7.13 -3.84
N MET A 160 -5.31 6.03 -3.98
CA MET A 160 -4.61 5.38 -2.88
C MET A 160 -3.30 4.75 -3.34
N GLU A 161 -2.38 4.59 -2.41
CA GLU A 161 -1.15 3.85 -2.58
C GLU A 161 -1.27 2.50 -1.87
N ALA A 162 -0.85 1.43 -2.52
CA ALA A 162 -0.81 0.10 -1.94
C ALA A 162 0.57 -0.53 -2.08
N ASP A 163 1.11 -1.02 -0.96
CA ASP A 163 2.31 -1.84 -0.89
C ASP A 163 1.91 -3.27 -0.50
N LEU A 164 2.03 -4.18 -1.46
CA LEU A 164 1.63 -5.57 -1.30
C LEU A 164 2.87 -6.46 -1.25
N HIS A 165 3.23 -6.94 -0.07
CA HIS A 165 4.33 -7.85 0.16
C HIS A 165 3.81 -9.27 0.28
N VAL A 166 4.37 -10.20 -0.48
CA VAL A 166 4.13 -11.63 -0.35
C VAL A 166 5.43 -12.31 0.03
N ARG A 167 5.42 -13.11 1.10
CA ARG A 167 6.60 -13.77 1.65
C ARG A 167 6.37 -15.29 1.72
N TRP A 168 7.42 -16.04 1.48
CA TRP A 168 7.48 -17.51 1.60
C TRP A 168 8.87 -17.94 2.02
N PRO A 169 9.05 -19.18 2.53
CA PRO A 169 10.37 -19.75 2.78
C PRO A 169 11.25 -19.75 1.52
N THR A 170 12.50 -19.35 1.67
CA THR A 170 13.46 -19.28 0.56
C THR A 170 13.47 -20.57 -0.26
N GLY A 171 13.33 -20.46 -1.58
CA GLY A 171 13.32 -21.60 -2.49
C GLY A 171 11.99 -22.37 -2.56
N LEU A 172 10.95 -21.95 -1.83
CA LEU A 172 9.65 -22.64 -1.88
C LEU A 172 8.88 -22.30 -3.16
N LEU A 173 8.78 -21.02 -3.48
CA LEU A 173 7.98 -20.49 -4.58
C LEU A 173 8.76 -19.48 -5.41
N GLN A 174 8.24 -19.22 -6.60
CA GLN A 174 8.61 -18.09 -7.46
C GLN A 174 7.37 -17.52 -8.12
N VAL A 175 7.42 -16.26 -8.52
CA VAL A 175 6.33 -15.59 -9.24
C VAL A 175 6.33 -16.05 -10.69
N ALA A 176 5.22 -16.61 -11.16
CA ALA A 176 5.00 -16.95 -12.56
C ALA A 176 4.32 -15.79 -13.33
N ALA A 177 3.34 -15.14 -12.70
CA ALA A 177 2.65 -13.97 -13.24
C ALA A 177 2.08 -13.10 -12.12
N VAL A 178 1.79 -11.85 -12.43
CA VAL A 178 1.11 -10.90 -11.53
C VAL A 178 0.13 -10.03 -12.29
N GLU A 179 -0.98 -9.75 -11.69
CA GLU A 179 -1.95 -8.74 -12.13
C GLU A 179 -2.15 -7.72 -11.00
N PRO A 180 -2.06 -6.41 -11.29
CA PRO A 180 -1.76 -5.81 -12.59
C PRO A 180 -0.29 -6.01 -12.99
N VAL A 181 -0.05 -6.06 -14.30
CA VAL A 181 1.31 -6.12 -14.85
C VAL A 181 2.07 -4.82 -14.58
N PRO A 182 3.41 -4.84 -14.46
CA PRO A 182 4.22 -3.63 -14.30
C PRO A 182 3.97 -2.62 -15.43
N GLN A 183 3.71 -1.39 -15.04
CA GLN A 183 3.42 -0.25 -15.91
C GLN A 183 3.56 1.06 -15.10
N PRO A 184 3.41 2.27 -15.69
CA PRO A 184 3.36 3.50 -14.90
C PRO A 184 2.35 3.39 -13.76
N GLY A 185 2.80 3.65 -12.52
CA GLY A 185 2.02 3.46 -11.30
C GLY A 185 2.01 2.04 -10.73
N VAL A 186 2.62 1.04 -11.39
CA VAL A 186 2.71 -0.34 -10.91
C VAL A 186 4.16 -0.82 -11.00
N ARG A 187 4.77 -1.15 -9.86
CA ARG A 187 6.15 -1.65 -9.79
C ARG A 187 6.20 -3.00 -9.08
N LEU A 188 6.83 -3.97 -9.72
CA LEU A 188 7.09 -5.30 -9.16
C LEU A 188 8.57 -5.46 -8.86
N SER A 189 8.89 -5.99 -7.69
CA SER A 189 10.21 -6.55 -7.37
C SER A 189 10.06 -7.96 -6.80
N THR A 190 10.99 -8.85 -7.17
CA THR A 190 10.98 -10.26 -6.74
C THR A 190 12.28 -10.60 -6.03
N GLN A 191 12.20 -11.49 -5.05
CA GLN A 191 13.31 -12.02 -4.25
C GLN A 191 13.13 -13.53 -4.06
N PRO A 192 14.18 -14.29 -3.68
CA PRO A 192 14.07 -15.72 -3.47
C PRO A 192 13.06 -16.15 -2.40
N ASP A 193 12.72 -15.25 -1.49
CA ASP A 193 11.83 -15.45 -0.34
C ASP A 193 10.57 -14.60 -0.40
N GLY A 194 10.25 -13.99 -1.56
CA GLY A 194 9.06 -13.15 -1.68
C GLY A 194 9.00 -12.26 -2.89
N ALA A 195 7.98 -11.42 -2.91
CA ALA A 195 7.77 -10.39 -3.93
C ALA A 195 7.05 -9.18 -3.34
N HIS A 196 7.24 -8.04 -3.96
CA HIS A 196 6.63 -6.77 -3.57
C HIS A 196 6.03 -6.10 -4.81
N LEU A 197 4.76 -5.77 -4.73
CA LEU A 197 4.01 -5.01 -5.74
C LEU A 197 3.58 -3.68 -5.14
N HIS A 198 4.14 -2.60 -5.66
CA HIS A 198 3.78 -1.24 -5.30
C HIS A 198 2.86 -0.66 -6.36
N ILE A 199 1.72 -0.11 -5.96
CA ILE A 199 0.67 0.37 -6.86
C ILE A 199 0.14 1.71 -6.38
N ILE A 200 -0.01 2.66 -7.32
CA ILE A 200 -0.74 3.91 -7.10
C ILE A 200 -1.94 3.91 -8.06
N PHE A 201 -3.13 4.01 -7.53
CA PHE A 201 -4.35 3.86 -8.33
C PHE A 201 -5.55 4.59 -7.73
N ALA A 202 -6.57 4.82 -8.55
CA ALA A 202 -7.93 5.14 -8.15
C ALA A 202 -8.88 4.08 -8.73
N GLY A 203 -10.01 3.86 -8.10
CA GLY A 203 -10.96 2.83 -8.50
C GLY A 203 -10.90 1.56 -7.66
N ARG A 204 -11.28 0.44 -8.26
CA ARG A 204 -11.36 -0.87 -7.60
C ARG A 204 -10.28 -1.80 -8.16
N LEU A 205 -9.31 -2.16 -7.33
CA LEU A 205 -8.19 -3.03 -7.68
C LEU A 205 -8.36 -4.43 -7.08
N ALA A 206 -8.31 -5.46 -7.92
CA ALA A 206 -8.08 -6.84 -7.50
C ALA A 206 -6.70 -7.26 -7.99
N ALA A 207 -5.76 -7.51 -7.07
CA ALA A 207 -4.46 -8.01 -7.42
C ALA A 207 -4.43 -9.55 -7.33
N ARG A 208 -3.71 -10.18 -8.26
CA ARG A 208 -3.54 -11.64 -8.34
C ARG A 208 -2.07 -11.97 -8.57
N TRP A 209 -1.61 -13.00 -7.91
CA TRP A 209 -0.27 -13.55 -8.08
C TRP A 209 -0.40 -15.00 -8.50
N GLU A 210 0.18 -15.37 -9.62
CA GLU A 210 0.38 -16.77 -9.96
C GLU A 210 1.76 -17.17 -9.48
N LEU A 211 1.78 -18.19 -8.63
CA LEU A 211 2.97 -18.71 -7.98
C LEU A 211 3.19 -20.15 -8.40
N GLN A 212 4.44 -20.54 -8.57
CA GLN A 212 4.82 -21.93 -8.86
C GLN A 212 5.97 -22.35 -7.96
N ARG A 213 6.21 -23.67 -7.84
CA ARG A 213 7.38 -24.17 -7.13
C ARG A 213 8.64 -23.59 -7.73
N SER A 214 9.58 -23.17 -6.88
CA SER A 214 10.89 -22.74 -7.35
C SER A 214 11.62 -23.89 -8.03
N SER A 215 12.18 -23.66 -9.21
CA SER A 215 13.01 -24.63 -9.92
C SER A 215 14.43 -24.69 -9.38
N ALA A 216 14.83 -23.79 -8.48
CA ALA A 216 16.12 -23.86 -7.82
C ALA A 216 16.11 -25.02 -6.83
N ALA A 217 16.86 -26.08 -7.12
CA ALA A 217 17.13 -27.16 -6.18
C ALA A 217 17.67 -26.54 -4.87
N PRO A 218 17.24 -27.00 -3.68
CA PRO A 218 17.85 -26.57 -2.43
C PRO A 218 19.33 -26.90 -2.53
N SER A 219 20.20 -25.88 -2.47
CA SER A 219 21.62 -26.11 -2.31
C SER A 219 21.79 -26.84 -0.98
N ALA A 220 22.06 -28.15 -1.07
CA ALA A 220 22.42 -28.95 0.08
C ALA A 220 23.65 -28.32 0.75
N ARG A 221 23.48 -27.92 1.98
CA ARG A 221 24.57 -27.57 2.91
C ARG A 221 24.96 -28.85 3.68
#